data_b1c67395a418b3c16b9cc129ce37c25d
#
_entry.id   b1c67395a418b3c16b9cc129ce37c25d
#
_cell.length_a   1.000
_cell.length_b   1.000
_cell.length_c   1.000
_cell.angle_alpha   90.00
_cell.angle_beta   90.00
_cell.angle_gamma   90.00
#
_symmetry.space_group_name_H-M   'P 1'
#
loop_
_entity.id
_entity.type
_entity.pdbx_description
1 polymer ?
#
loop_
_entity_poly.entity_id
_entity_poly.type
_entity_poly.pdbx_seq_one_letter_code
_entity_poly.pdbx_strand_id
1 'polypeptide(L)'
;MAVVVAEAAAAASERVTGGTLEEPAEGLPDLALKGIEEFNRGEFFECHEYLEEAWMQESGRVRYLYQGILQVGVGFYHLQNGNWRGATGLLRNGTVRLKEFEPVTLGLDVARLVRESERCLRELESLGRERLDEFDATQIPQVERTG
;
A
#
# COMPACT_ATOMS: atom_id res chain seq x y z
N MET A 1 1.21 -16.62 -3.63
CA MET A 1 1.74 -16.55 -2.28
C MET A 1 1.68 -15.14 -1.75
N ALA A 2 2.20 -14.16 -2.47
CA ALA A 2 2.15 -12.77 -2.04
C ALA A 2 0.72 -12.30 -1.76
N VAL A 3 -0.21 -12.69 -2.61
CA VAL A 3 -1.61 -12.30 -2.48
C VAL A 3 -2.23 -12.84 -1.20
N VAL A 4 -1.95 -14.10 -0.89
CA VAL A 4 -2.51 -14.74 0.31
C VAL A 4 -2.01 -14.03 1.56
N VAL A 5 -0.73 -13.70 1.59
CA VAL A 5 -0.13 -13.01 2.73
C VAL A 5 -0.74 -11.62 2.90
N ALA A 6 -0.91 -10.88 1.80
CA ALA A 6 -1.51 -9.56 1.86
C ALA A 6 -2.96 -9.62 2.35
N GLU A 7 -3.70 -10.63 1.94
CA GLU A 7 -5.07 -10.80 2.39
C GLU A 7 -5.14 -11.15 3.87
N ALA A 8 -4.22 -11.99 4.33
CA ALA A 8 -4.15 -12.33 5.75
C ALA A 8 -3.84 -11.09 6.59
N ALA A 9 -2.95 -10.24 6.12
CA ALA A 9 -2.64 -9.00 6.81
C ALA A 9 -3.86 -8.07 6.86
N ALA A 10 -4.62 -8.01 5.78
CA ALA A 10 -5.85 -7.20 5.76
C ALA A 10 -6.87 -7.71 6.77
N ALA A 11 -7.07 -9.02 6.81
CA ALA A 11 -8.01 -9.62 7.74
C ALA A 11 -7.59 -9.36 9.19
N ALA A 12 -6.30 -9.46 9.46
CA ALA A 12 -5.79 -9.20 10.81
C ALA A 12 -6.04 -7.76 11.24
N SER A 13 -5.92 -6.81 10.32
CA SER A 13 -6.08 -5.39 10.66
C SER A 13 -7.51 -5.04 11.05
N GLU A 14 -8.50 -5.78 10.56
CA GLU A 14 -9.89 -5.51 10.88
C GLU A 14 -10.23 -5.74 12.34
N ARG A 15 -9.38 -6.44 13.06
CA ARG A 15 -9.61 -6.74 14.47
C ARG A 15 -9.07 -5.69 15.40
N VAL A 16 -8.34 -4.73 14.88
CA VAL A 16 -7.71 -3.72 15.71
C VAL A 16 -8.73 -2.63 16.02
N THR A 17 -8.99 -2.45 17.30
CA THR A 17 -9.90 -1.41 17.76
C THR A 17 -9.15 -0.55 18.76
N GLY A 18 -9.42 0.74 18.73
CA GLY A 18 -8.77 1.67 19.63
C GLY A 18 -7.27 1.74 19.41
N GLY A 19 -6.59 2.09 20.42
CA GLY A 19 -5.15 2.28 20.33
C GLY A 19 -4.80 3.66 19.80
N THR A 20 -3.66 4.17 20.23
CA THR A 20 -3.19 5.47 19.83
C THR A 20 -2.31 5.33 18.60
N LEU A 21 -2.27 6.39 17.81
CA LEU A 21 -1.35 6.47 16.69
C LEU A 21 0.01 6.88 17.23
N GLU A 22 0.90 5.93 17.36
CA GLU A 22 2.24 6.19 17.87
C GLU A 22 3.24 5.90 16.78
N GLU A 23 4.13 6.85 16.53
CA GLU A 23 5.20 6.67 15.55
C GLU A 23 6.40 6.02 16.23
N PRO A 24 7.16 5.20 15.49
CA PRO A 24 8.41 4.67 16.02
C PRO A 24 9.34 5.81 16.45
N ALA A 25 10.03 5.62 17.57
CA ALA A 25 10.87 6.66 18.13
C ALA A 25 11.97 7.14 17.16
N GLU A 26 12.40 6.27 16.26
CA GLU A 26 13.49 6.55 15.34
C GLU A 26 13.03 6.81 13.91
N GLY A 27 11.74 7.07 13.72
CA GLY A 27 11.19 7.31 12.40
C GLY A 27 10.92 6.00 11.66
N LEU A 28 11.17 6.00 10.34
CA LEU A 28 10.92 4.80 9.52
C LEU A 28 11.96 3.72 9.83
N PRO A 29 11.51 2.52 10.23
CA PRO A 29 12.44 1.40 10.37
C PRO A 29 13.05 1.01 9.04
N ASP A 30 14.23 0.38 9.08
CA ASP A 30 14.94 -0.02 7.87
C ASP A 30 14.10 -0.87 6.93
N LEU A 31 13.35 -1.82 7.48
CA LEU A 31 12.51 -2.69 6.65
C LEU A 31 11.42 -1.92 5.92
N ALA A 32 10.81 -0.96 6.62
CA ALA A 32 9.79 -0.13 5.99
C ALA A 32 10.41 0.75 4.90
N LEU A 33 11.58 1.31 5.18
CA LEU A 33 12.28 2.14 4.19
C LEU A 33 12.63 1.32 2.95
N LYS A 34 13.14 0.11 3.13
CA LYS A 34 13.47 -0.77 2.00
C LYS A 34 12.22 -1.12 1.19
N GLY A 35 11.11 -1.39 1.87
CA GLY A 35 9.86 -1.68 1.19
C GLY A 35 9.40 -0.50 0.36
N ILE A 36 9.52 0.71 0.89
CA ILE A 36 9.14 1.92 0.16
C ILE A 36 10.04 2.12 -1.05
N GLU A 37 11.35 1.87 -0.90
CA GLU A 37 12.28 1.99 -2.02
C GLU A 37 11.91 1.03 -3.15
N GLU A 38 11.53 -0.21 -2.80
CA GLU A 38 11.11 -1.17 -3.81
C GLU A 38 9.78 -0.79 -4.45
N PHE A 39 8.85 -0.27 -3.66
CA PHE A 39 7.60 0.27 -4.19
C PHE A 39 7.90 1.31 -5.26
N ASN A 40 8.80 2.23 -4.95
CA ASN A 40 9.12 3.35 -5.84
C ASN A 40 9.87 2.91 -7.10
N ARG A 41 10.48 1.73 -7.07
CA ARG A 41 11.11 1.14 -8.25
C ARG A 41 10.14 0.31 -9.07
N GLY A 42 8.90 0.14 -8.62
CA GLY A 42 7.95 -0.74 -9.28
C GLY A 42 8.16 -2.21 -8.99
N GLU A 43 9.03 -2.53 -8.02
CA GLU A 43 9.32 -3.90 -7.62
C GLU A 43 8.36 -4.30 -6.50
N PHE A 44 7.10 -4.50 -6.86
CA PHE A 44 6.04 -4.65 -5.87
C PHE A 44 6.06 -5.99 -5.13
N PHE A 45 6.64 -7.02 -5.72
CA PHE A 45 6.80 -8.28 -5.01
C PHE A 45 7.78 -8.13 -3.86
N GLU A 46 8.95 -7.55 -4.13
CA GLU A 46 9.96 -7.30 -3.10
C GLU A 46 9.47 -6.31 -2.06
N CYS A 47 8.73 -5.29 -2.52
CA CYS A 47 8.10 -4.34 -1.63
C CYS A 47 7.24 -5.05 -0.59
N HIS A 48 6.41 -5.98 -1.04
CA HIS A 48 5.52 -6.72 -0.16
C HIS A 48 6.31 -7.51 0.90
N GLU A 49 7.41 -8.11 0.53
CA GLU A 49 8.20 -8.91 1.48
C GLU A 49 8.76 -8.05 2.61
N TYR A 50 9.32 -6.90 2.28
CA TYR A 50 9.87 -6.00 3.29
C TYR A 50 8.78 -5.38 4.17
N LEU A 51 7.69 -4.95 3.57
CA LEU A 51 6.61 -4.31 4.33
C LEU A 51 5.86 -5.29 5.20
N GLU A 52 5.73 -6.54 4.78
CA GLU A 52 5.13 -7.56 5.62
C GLU A 52 5.97 -7.79 6.86
N GLU A 53 7.28 -7.89 6.70
CA GLU A 53 8.15 -8.09 7.85
C GLU A 53 8.13 -6.88 8.76
N ALA A 54 8.13 -5.66 8.21
CA ALA A 54 7.98 -4.45 9.00
C ALA A 54 6.67 -4.47 9.80
N TRP A 55 5.58 -4.87 9.15
CA TRP A 55 4.27 -4.98 9.80
C TRP A 55 4.31 -5.99 10.93
N MET A 56 4.96 -7.13 10.72
CA MET A 56 5.02 -8.18 11.73
C MET A 56 5.86 -7.79 12.95
N GLN A 57 6.88 -6.96 12.76
CA GLN A 57 7.77 -6.54 13.84
C GLN A 57 7.25 -5.33 14.61
N GLU A 58 6.32 -4.59 14.04
CA GLU A 58 5.80 -3.38 14.67
C GLU A 58 4.61 -3.71 15.56
N SER A 59 4.66 -3.29 16.82
CA SER A 59 3.58 -3.55 17.77
C SER A 59 2.58 -2.40 17.86
N GLY A 60 2.96 -1.20 17.43
CA GLY A 60 2.11 -0.02 17.51
C GLY A 60 1.14 0.08 16.35
N ARG A 61 0.27 1.08 16.42
CA ARG A 61 -0.78 1.27 15.43
C ARG A 61 -0.20 1.60 14.06
N VAL A 62 1.01 2.15 14.00
CA VAL A 62 1.66 2.50 12.73
C VAL A 62 1.91 1.27 11.85
N ARG A 63 1.83 0.06 12.41
CA ARG A 63 1.94 -1.16 11.61
C ARG A 63 0.90 -1.17 10.47
N TYR A 64 -0.24 -0.53 10.69
CA TYR A 64 -1.29 -0.50 9.68
C TYR A 64 -1.00 0.48 8.54
N LEU A 65 -0.08 1.41 8.76
CA LEU A 65 0.47 2.20 7.65
C LEU A 65 1.25 1.29 6.71
N TYR A 66 2.11 0.44 7.27
CA TYR A 66 2.89 -0.50 6.45
C TYR A 66 1.96 -1.44 5.69
N GLN A 67 0.92 -1.91 6.37
CA GLN A 67 -0.06 -2.78 5.73
C GLN A 67 -0.78 -2.08 4.58
N GLY A 68 -1.17 -0.83 4.76
CA GLY A 68 -1.83 -0.08 3.70
C GLY A 68 -0.95 0.10 2.48
N ILE A 69 0.32 0.46 2.69
CA ILE A 69 1.27 0.60 1.58
C ILE A 69 1.47 -0.76 0.91
N LEU A 70 1.59 -1.82 1.70
CA LEU A 70 1.73 -3.18 1.18
C LEU A 70 0.54 -3.54 0.31
N GLN A 71 -0.67 -3.28 0.76
CA GLN A 71 -1.88 -3.61 -0.01
C GLN A 71 -1.93 -2.86 -1.33
N VAL A 72 -1.59 -1.58 -1.32
CA VAL A 72 -1.52 -0.79 -2.55
C VAL A 72 -0.46 -1.38 -3.48
N GLY A 73 0.70 -1.73 -2.94
CA GLY A 73 1.78 -2.32 -3.73
C GLY A 73 1.36 -3.65 -4.36
N VAL A 74 0.70 -4.53 -3.59
CA VAL A 74 0.23 -5.81 -4.14
C VAL A 74 -0.86 -5.56 -5.19
N GLY A 75 -1.67 -4.51 -5.01
CA GLY A 75 -2.62 -4.12 -6.03
C GLY A 75 -1.93 -3.80 -7.35
N PHE A 76 -0.85 -3.05 -7.32
CA PHE A 76 -0.08 -2.76 -8.53
C PHE A 76 0.66 -3.99 -9.05
N TYR A 77 1.08 -4.88 -8.18
CA TYR A 77 1.64 -6.16 -8.60
C TYR A 77 0.61 -6.94 -9.44
N HIS A 78 -0.62 -7.02 -8.96
CA HIS A 78 -1.70 -7.66 -9.71
C HIS A 78 -1.93 -6.98 -11.05
N LEU A 79 -1.87 -5.65 -11.07
CA LEU A 79 -2.01 -4.90 -12.30
C LEU A 79 -0.93 -5.31 -13.31
N GLN A 80 0.32 -5.42 -12.86
CA GLN A 80 1.43 -5.84 -13.72
C GLN A 80 1.22 -7.24 -14.28
N ASN A 81 0.48 -8.08 -13.57
CA ASN A 81 0.22 -9.46 -13.98
C ASN A 81 -1.13 -9.63 -14.66
N GLY A 82 -1.78 -8.55 -15.02
CA GLY A 82 -3.05 -8.63 -15.76
C GLY A 82 -4.24 -9.07 -14.92
N ASN A 83 -4.15 -9.00 -13.59
CA ASN A 83 -5.21 -9.41 -12.70
C ASN A 83 -6.01 -8.19 -12.26
N TRP A 84 -7.04 -7.84 -13.05
CA TRP A 84 -7.87 -6.67 -12.79
C TRP A 84 -8.58 -6.76 -11.45
N ARG A 85 -9.13 -7.93 -11.14
CA ARG A 85 -9.90 -8.12 -9.90
C ARG A 85 -9.03 -7.95 -8.66
N GLY A 86 -7.84 -8.55 -8.68
CA GLY A 86 -6.89 -8.42 -7.58
C GLY A 86 -6.42 -6.98 -7.43
N ALA A 87 -6.13 -6.32 -8.55
CA ALA A 87 -5.66 -4.94 -8.53
C ALA A 87 -6.71 -4.01 -7.92
N THR A 88 -7.94 -4.06 -8.40
CA THR A 88 -8.98 -3.16 -7.90
C THR A 88 -9.33 -3.44 -6.45
N GLY A 89 -9.39 -4.70 -6.06
CA GLY A 89 -9.71 -5.07 -4.67
C GLY A 89 -8.66 -4.57 -3.68
N LEU A 90 -7.40 -4.79 -3.99
CA LEU A 90 -6.33 -4.40 -3.07
C LEU A 90 -6.07 -2.90 -3.07
N LEU A 91 -6.22 -2.23 -4.21
CA LEU A 91 -6.14 -0.77 -4.21
C LEU A 91 -7.23 -0.16 -3.35
N ARG A 92 -8.44 -0.71 -3.43
CA ARG A 92 -9.54 -0.23 -2.59
C ARG A 92 -9.26 -0.43 -1.12
N ASN A 93 -8.85 -1.63 -0.73
CA ASN A 93 -8.56 -1.94 0.67
C ASN A 93 -7.39 -1.12 1.20
N GLY A 94 -6.34 -1.00 0.42
CA GLY A 94 -5.15 -0.26 0.84
C GLY A 94 -5.42 1.22 1.02
N THR A 95 -6.16 1.84 0.10
CA THR A 95 -6.45 3.26 0.21
C THR A 95 -7.35 3.56 1.41
N VAL A 96 -8.34 2.69 1.68
CA VAL A 96 -9.18 2.85 2.87
C VAL A 96 -8.32 2.79 4.13
N ARG A 97 -7.41 1.85 4.20
CA ARG A 97 -6.52 1.70 5.35
C ARG A 97 -5.63 2.93 5.53
N LEU A 98 -5.07 3.44 4.42
CA LEU A 98 -4.14 4.56 4.47
C LEU A 98 -4.78 5.87 4.90
N LYS A 99 -6.09 6.02 4.73
CA LYS A 99 -6.76 7.26 5.11
C LYS A 99 -6.63 7.61 6.58
N GLU A 100 -6.45 6.60 7.44
CA GLU A 100 -6.24 6.84 8.86
C GLU A 100 -4.93 7.57 9.15
N PHE A 101 -4.01 7.57 8.20
CA PHE A 101 -2.66 8.11 8.39
C PHE A 101 -2.43 9.41 7.63
N GLU A 102 -3.49 9.95 7.02
CA GLU A 102 -3.42 11.24 6.34
C GLU A 102 -3.34 12.37 7.34
N PRO A 103 -2.72 13.50 6.97
CA PRO A 103 -2.06 13.73 5.69
C PRO A 103 -0.62 13.21 5.65
N VAL A 104 0.07 13.15 6.78
CA VAL A 104 1.48 12.79 6.87
C VAL A 104 1.69 11.91 8.08
N THR A 105 2.42 10.80 7.91
CA THR A 105 2.85 9.97 9.02
C THR A 105 4.27 9.50 8.73
N LEU A 106 5.15 9.56 9.72
CA LEU A 106 6.56 9.17 9.60
C LEU A 106 7.27 9.88 8.44
N GLY A 107 6.85 11.11 8.16
CA GLY A 107 7.43 11.89 7.08
C GLY A 107 6.98 11.47 5.68
N LEU A 108 5.98 10.59 5.58
CA LEU A 108 5.45 10.15 4.29
C LEU A 108 4.20 10.95 3.94
N ASP A 109 4.11 11.38 2.68
CA ASP A 109 2.92 12.10 2.18
C ASP A 109 1.83 11.09 1.86
N VAL A 110 1.09 10.70 2.89
CA VAL A 110 0.06 9.67 2.79
C VAL A 110 -1.13 10.19 1.97
N ALA A 111 -1.50 11.45 2.17
CA ALA A 111 -2.62 12.02 1.42
C ALA A 111 -2.39 11.95 -0.09
N ARG A 112 -1.16 12.22 -0.53
CA ARG A 112 -0.83 12.15 -1.95
C ARG A 112 -0.90 10.72 -2.46
N LEU A 113 -0.35 9.77 -1.69
CA LEU A 113 -0.39 8.36 -2.07
C LEU A 113 -1.83 7.88 -2.21
N VAL A 114 -2.68 8.23 -1.26
CA VAL A 114 -4.10 7.87 -1.32
C VAL A 114 -4.76 8.46 -2.56
N ARG A 115 -4.57 9.77 -2.79
CA ARG A 115 -5.22 10.45 -3.90
C ARG A 115 -4.81 9.85 -5.24
N GLU A 116 -3.52 9.60 -5.42
CA GLU A 116 -3.03 9.07 -6.69
C GLU A 116 -3.41 7.61 -6.88
N SER A 117 -3.42 6.84 -5.80
CA SER A 117 -3.87 5.45 -5.86
C SER A 117 -5.36 5.35 -6.16
N GLU A 118 -6.15 6.24 -5.58
CA GLU A 118 -7.60 6.27 -5.89
C GLU A 118 -7.85 6.67 -7.33
N ARG A 119 -7.02 7.56 -7.88
CA ARG A 119 -7.14 7.91 -9.29
C ARG A 119 -6.87 6.70 -10.17
N CYS A 120 -5.84 5.92 -9.86
CA CYS A 120 -5.57 4.67 -10.57
C CYS A 120 -6.74 3.70 -10.47
N LEU A 121 -7.31 3.57 -9.27
CA LEU A 121 -8.45 2.68 -9.06
C LEU A 121 -9.64 3.09 -9.93
N ARG A 122 -9.95 4.38 -9.97
CA ARG A 122 -11.06 4.86 -10.80
C ARG A 122 -10.81 4.59 -12.27
N GLU A 123 -9.56 4.76 -12.73
CA GLU A 123 -9.21 4.47 -14.11
C GLU A 123 -9.39 2.99 -14.42
N LEU A 124 -8.93 2.12 -13.53
CA LEU A 124 -9.07 0.68 -13.70
C LEU A 124 -10.55 0.26 -13.72
N GLU A 125 -11.36 0.88 -12.89
CA GLU A 125 -12.79 0.59 -12.87
C GLU A 125 -13.46 1.06 -14.15
N SER A 126 -13.03 2.20 -14.68
CA SER A 126 -13.57 2.72 -15.94
C SER A 126 -13.20 1.83 -17.13
N LEU A 127 -11.96 1.36 -17.17
CA LEU A 127 -11.50 0.50 -18.25
C LEU A 127 -12.13 -0.89 -18.19
N GLY A 128 -12.34 -1.39 -16.99
CA GLY A 128 -12.83 -2.75 -16.81
C GLY A 128 -11.77 -3.78 -17.14
N ARG A 129 -12.13 -5.03 -16.93
CA ARG A 129 -11.20 -6.14 -17.14
C ARG A 129 -10.76 -6.23 -18.60
N GLU A 130 -11.64 -5.96 -19.54
CA GLU A 130 -11.39 -6.16 -20.95
C GLU A 130 -10.39 -5.14 -21.52
N ARG A 131 -10.29 -3.97 -20.89
CA ARG A 131 -9.44 -2.91 -21.41
C ARG A 131 -8.28 -2.62 -20.48
N LEU A 132 -7.91 -3.58 -19.63
CA LEU A 132 -6.85 -3.39 -18.65
C LEU A 132 -5.53 -2.98 -19.30
N ASP A 133 -5.24 -3.48 -20.49
CA ASP A 133 -4.00 -3.18 -21.20
C ASP A 133 -3.91 -1.72 -21.65
N GLU A 134 -4.99 -0.97 -21.57
CA GLU A 134 -5.00 0.45 -21.89
C GLU A 134 -4.58 1.33 -20.70
N PHE A 135 -4.40 0.74 -19.52
CA PHE A 135 -4.01 1.52 -18.36
C PHE A 135 -2.59 2.09 -18.54
N ASP A 136 -2.45 3.39 -18.30
CA ASP A 136 -1.16 4.06 -18.40
C ASP A 136 -0.38 3.86 -17.09
N ALA A 137 0.65 3.01 -17.16
CA ALA A 137 1.45 2.66 -15.99
C ALA A 137 2.24 3.86 -15.42
N THR A 138 2.40 4.93 -16.20
CA THR A 138 3.08 6.13 -15.67
C THR A 138 2.28 6.82 -14.59
N GLN A 139 0.99 6.48 -14.43
CA GLN A 139 0.15 7.02 -13.37
C GLN A 139 0.38 6.36 -12.01
N ILE A 140 1.09 5.24 -11.98
CA ILE A 140 1.35 4.55 -10.71
C ILE A 140 2.16 5.47 -9.80
N PRO A 141 1.68 5.71 -8.57
CA PRO A 141 2.33 6.69 -7.70
C PRO A 141 3.63 6.17 -7.10
N GLN A 142 4.38 7.09 -6.56
CA GLN A 142 5.49 6.77 -5.67
C GLN A 142 5.08 7.19 -4.26
N VAL A 143 5.72 6.57 -3.26
CA VAL A 143 5.56 7.01 -1.88
C VAL A 143 6.57 8.14 -1.66
N GLU A 144 6.06 9.35 -1.48
CA GLU A 144 6.91 10.54 -1.38
C GLU A 144 7.14 10.90 0.07
N ARG A 145 8.29 11.47 0.34
CA ARG A 145 8.60 11.98 1.67
C ARG A 145 8.37 13.47 1.70
N THR A 146 7.90 13.96 2.85
CA THR A 146 7.71 15.39 3.04
C THR A 146 9.02 16.01 3.53
N GLY A 147 9.29 17.12 3.00
CA GLY A 147 10.34 18.06 3.32
C GLY A 147 11.51 17.71 4.08
#